data_2eaa95d908bd616d3329f26f458d08a3
#
_entry.id   2eaa95d908bd616d3329f26f458d08a3
#
_cell.length_a   1.000
_cell.length_b   1.000
_cell.length_c   1.000
_cell.angle_alpha   90.00
_cell.angle_beta   90.00
_cell.angle_gamma   90.00
#
_symmetry.space_group_name_H-M   'P 1'
#
loop_
_entity.id
_entity.type
_entity.pdbx_description
1 polymer ?
#
loop_
_entity_poly.entity_id
_entity_poly.type
_entity_poly.pdbx_seq_one_letter_code
_entity_poly.pdbx_strand_id
1 'polypeptide(L)'
;MLRKILGRCLTGAAVAVLCVAPAQAANDNFEKDVGLSIDKGLTWLDSAGAFSNPSSAGDAAGLTLLALLETRASGIASDPPQGYSGASDADKARMRRVIRYIINSASSQGAGFYAYRDGGYMMALSLYMRTGGVDKDDGPTTELDGAPLTLIQTLNLVFDRTIANQRKGLGGGDGNNGYWCYTNNGCLDASTTQLTLSGLAGARAVYSSGGFAPDAARAAQLDAATLLARKAYAANGTPGGGGCNPSAGEKGHGYNVGSTNSLQQTSSGVWAQLVGGADVNDPNVQAYLRWVYNHYRHSNINGNDWSGQSTWYYLWTATKAWEFIENSGVAPNAGNLMPSDLGTLPSGSAPACANREVHVDPASVPRVPLFGANPAGYYDEVKDWYFDYAYMILTHQCATGRYNCLGAPGYWNDYSSQAYALLVLQRSVGGGCVDSDGDGACDEIDNCRNTVNPGQEDGDKDGVGDVCDNCPKVANADQKDTDKDGIGDACEIAKCDLDSDGDIDSIDIGAITRLRGQKVPPAPEAADVDNNKYININDARGCTLRCTRPTCATR
;
A
#
# COMPACT_ATOMS: atom_id res chain seq x y z
N MET A 1 23.87 23.78 -32.72
CA MET A 1 25.23 24.19 -32.30
C MET A 1 25.59 23.45 -31.03
N LEU A 2 26.42 22.43 -31.19
CA LEU A 2 26.95 21.60 -30.11
C LEU A 2 27.90 22.40 -29.22
N ARG A 3 27.82 22.29 -27.90
CA ARG A 3 28.98 22.51 -27.03
C ARG A 3 29.14 21.35 -26.05
N LYS A 4 30.19 20.56 -26.34
CA LYS A 4 30.79 19.56 -25.46
C LYS A 4 31.32 20.24 -24.20
N ILE A 5 31.10 19.63 -23.03
CA ILE A 5 31.93 19.87 -21.84
C ILE A 5 32.59 18.54 -21.49
N LEU A 6 33.88 18.45 -21.77
CA LEU A 6 34.80 17.44 -21.25
C LEU A 6 35.22 17.87 -19.84
N GLY A 7 34.91 17.05 -18.83
CA GLY A 7 35.53 17.15 -17.50
C GLY A 7 36.77 16.26 -17.42
N ARG A 8 37.89 16.82 -17.02
CA ARG A 8 39.16 16.15 -16.79
C ARG A 8 39.14 15.37 -15.48
N CYS A 9 39.46 14.08 -15.54
CA CYS A 9 39.87 13.32 -14.35
C CYS A 9 41.33 13.63 -14.02
N LEU A 10 41.61 14.10 -12.81
CA LEU A 10 42.95 14.15 -12.21
C LEU A 10 43.13 12.92 -11.31
N THR A 11 44.22 12.21 -11.53
CA THR A 11 44.64 11.02 -10.77
C THR A 11 45.27 11.43 -9.44
N GLY A 12 44.82 10.78 -8.36
CA GLY A 12 45.51 10.78 -7.07
C GLY A 12 44.70 10.34 -5.89
N ALA A 13 45.05 9.16 -5.33
CA ALA A 13 44.67 8.56 -4.06
C ALA A 13 43.23 7.96 -3.94
N ALA A 14 43.22 6.66 -3.65
CA ALA A 14 42.05 5.82 -3.53
C ALA A 14 41.11 6.28 -2.39
N VAL A 15 40.05 6.95 -2.76
CA VAL A 15 38.80 7.02 -2.01
C VAL A 15 37.78 6.34 -2.90
N ALA A 16 37.23 5.22 -2.44
CA ALA A 16 36.11 4.58 -3.11
C ALA A 16 34.88 5.50 -2.97
N VAL A 17 34.77 6.45 -3.89
CA VAL A 17 33.52 7.15 -4.14
C VAL A 17 32.61 6.10 -4.78
N LEU A 18 31.66 5.58 -4.02
CA LEU A 18 30.46 4.96 -4.58
C LEU A 18 29.84 6.03 -5.48
N CYS A 19 30.13 5.96 -6.78
CA CYS A 19 29.31 6.62 -7.78
C CYS A 19 27.91 5.98 -7.65
N VAL A 20 27.03 6.59 -6.90
CA VAL A 20 25.61 6.41 -7.10
C VAL A 20 25.39 6.87 -8.53
N ALA A 21 25.19 5.92 -9.44
CA ALA A 21 24.76 6.24 -10.79
C ALA A 21 23.50 7.12 -10.61
N PRO A 22 23.39 8.25 -11.35
CA PRO A 22 22.13 8.97 -11.35
C PRO A 22 21.05 7.95 -11.69
N ALA A 23 19.99 7.89 -10.86
CA ALA A 23 18.81 7.15 -11.19
C ALA A 23 18.48 7.55 -12.64
N GLN A 24 18.51 6.57 -13.53
CA GLN A 24 18.18 6.78 -14.93
C GLN A 24 16.78 7.40 -14.90
N ALA A 25 16.62 8.59 -15.44
CA ALA A 25 15.32 9.23 -15.54
C ALA A 25 14.41 8.20 -16.19
N ALA A 26 13.43 7.70 -15.44
CA ALA A 26 12.47 6.72 -15.91
C ALA A 26 11.89 7.25 -17.21
N ASN A 27 11.71 6.37 -18.18
CA ASN A 27 11.09 6.74 -19.43
C ASN A 27 9.60 6.92 -19.12
N ASP A 28 9.17 8.13 -18.77
CA ASP A 28 7.83 8.50 -18.27
C ASP A 28 6.64 8.05 -19.15
N ASN A 29 6.86 7.28 -20.19
CA ASN A 29 5.79 6.99 -21.16
C ASN A 29 4.87 5.87 -20.69
N PHE A 30 5.40 4.86 -19.99
CA PHE A 30 4.57 3.78 -19.47
C PHE A 30 3.69 4.28 -18.32
N GLU A 31 4.27 4.98 -17.36
CA GLU A 31 3.56 5.56 -16.22
C GLU A 31 2.50 6.56 -16.67
N LYS A 32 2.78 7.38 -17.68
CA LYS A 32 1.78 8.28 -18.29
C LYS A 32 0.63 7.51 -18.93
N ASP A 33 0.92 6.43 -19.65
CA ASP A 33 -0.13 5.60 -20.24
C ASP A 33 -0.97 4.90 -19.16
N VAL A 34 -0.36 4.48 -18.06
CA VAL A 34 -1.09 3.96 -16.89
C VAL A 34 -2.03 5.02 -16.34
N GLY A 35 -1.56 6.25 -16.09
CA GLY A 35 -2.40 7.37 -15.61
C GLY A 35 -3.57 7.66 -16.56
N LEU A 36 -3.30 7.77 -17.86
CA LEU A 36 -4.35 7.95 -18.88
C LEU A 36 -5.35 6.78 -18.92
N SER A 37 -4.88 5.57 -18.67
CA SER A 37 -5.73 4.38 -18.62
C SER A 37 -6.63 4.41 -17.38
N ILE A 38 -6.12 4.83 -16.24
CA ILE A 38 -6.90 5.03 -15.00
C ILE A 38 -8.01 6.04 -15.25
N ASP A 39 -7.67 7.23 -15.76
CA ASP A 39 -8.64 8.30 -16.05
C ASP A 39 -9.77 7.83 -16.98
N LYS A 40 -9.42 7.11 -18.04
CA LYS A 40 -10.42 6.55 -18.99
C LYS A 40 -11.28 5.48 -18.31
N GLY A 41 -10.67 4.64 -17.48
CA GLY A 41 -11.38 3.60 -16.75
C GLY A 41 -12.38 4.15 -15.74
N LEU A 42 -12.02 5.19 -15.00
CA LEU A 42 -12.90 5.92 -14.08
C LEU A 42 -14.02 6.67 -14.85
N THR A 43 -13.67 7.30 -15.97
CA THR A 43 -14.66 7.96 -16.87
C THR A 43 -15.70 6.95 -17.35
N TRP A 44 -15.29 5.73 -17.67
CA TRP A 44 -16.25 4.68 -18.05
C TRP A 44 -17.17 4.32 -16.87
N LEU A 45 -16.64 4.11 -15.66
CA LEU A 45 -17.46 3.84 -14.47
C LEU A 45 -18.50 4.95 -14.21
N ASP A 46 -18.09 6.20 -14.34
CA ASP A 46 -19.00 7.34 -14.18
C ASP A 46 -20.11 7.34 -15.25
N SER A 47 -19.75 7.17 -16.52
CA SER A 47 -20.68 7.12 -17.64
C SER A 47 -21.65 5.93 -17.55
N ALA A 48 -21.19 4.81 -16.97
CA ALA A 48 -22.01 3.63 -16.70
C ALA A 48 -22.92 3.78 -15.47
N GLY A 49 -22.83 4.89 -14.76
CA GLY A 49 -23.68 5.20 -13.61
C GLY A 49 -23.17 4.75 -12.26
N ALA A 50 -21.93 4.20 -12.16
CA ALA A 50 -21.38 3.70 -10.90
C ALA A 50 -21.41 4.74 -9.76
N PHE A 51 -21.26 6.03 -10.08
CA PHE A 51 -21.19 7.13 -9.12
C PHE A 51 -22.45 8.00 -9.08
N SER A 52 -23.19 8.10 -10.19
CA SER A 52 -24.44 8.87 -10.24
C SER A 52 -25.66 8.07 -9.79
N ASN A 53 -25.66 6.77 -10.03
CA ASN A 53 -26.68 5.79 -9.60
C ASN A 53 -26.01 4.51 -9.10
N PRO A 54 -25.42 4.50 -7.88
CA PRO A 54 -24.62 3.36 -7.38
C PRO A 54 -25.32 2.02 -7.34
N SER A 55 -26.68 2.01 -7.36
CA SER A 55 -27.45 0.76 -7.49
C SER A 55 -27.17 0.01 -8.80
N SER A 56 -26.69 0.71 -9.85
CA SER A 56 -26.26 0.08 -11.11
C SER A 56 -25.05 -0.84 -10.90
N ALA A 57 -24.12 -0.46 -10.04
CA ALA A 57 -22.98 -1.30 -9.65
C ALA A 57 -23.39 -2.41 -8.66
N GLY A 58 -24.46 -2.20 -7.89
CA GLY A 58 -25.00 -3.18 -6.95
C GLY A 58 -23.97 -3.64 -5.92
N ASP A 59 -23.71 -4.94 -5.86
CA ASP A 59 -22.71 -5.52 -4.93
C ASP A 59 -21.26 -5.07 -5.22
N ALA A 60 -20.99 -4.53 -6.41
CA ALA A 60 -19.68 -3.98 -6.77
C ALA A 60 -19.48 -2.50 -6.34
N ALA A 61 -20.49 -1.86 -5.74
CA ALA A 61 -20.42 -0.44 -5.37
C ALA A 61 -19.22 -0.13 -4.45
N GLY A 62 -18.90 -1.02 -3.51
CA GLY A 62 -17.70 -0.87 -2.68
C GLY A 62 -16.40 -0.88 -3.48
N LEU A 63 -16.28 -1.79 -4.45
CA LEU A 63 -15.09 -1.89 -5.31
C LEU A 63 -14.96 -0.67 -6.24
N THR A 64 -16.07 -0.16 -6.78
CA THR A 64 -16.02 1.04 -7.63
C THR A 64 -15.65 2.29 -6.83
N LEU A 65 -16.12 2.39 -5.59
CA LEU A 65 -15.72 3.46 -4.68
C LEU A 65 -14.24 3.34 -4.29
N LEU A 66 -13.78 2.13 -3.99
CA LEU A 66 -12.37 1.87 -3.70
C LEU A 66 -11.48 2.33 -4.86
N ALA A 67 -11.84 1.98 -6.11
CA ALA A 67 -11.11 2.42 -7.28
C ALA A 67 -11.09 3.95 -7.45
N LEU A 68 -12.14 4.66 -7.03
CA LEU A 68 -12.16 6.12 -7.06
C LEU A 68 -11.31 6.73 -5.92
N LEU A 69 -11.32 6.15 -4.73
CA LEU A 69 -10.49 6.59 -3.60
C LEU A 69 -8.99 6.37 -3.86
N GLU A 70 -8.65 5.25 -4.48
CA GLU A 70 -7.26 4.85 -4.79
C GLU A 70 -6.70 5.53 -6.05
N THR A 71 -7.42 6.47 -6.68
CA THR A 71 -6.96 7.15 -7.90
C THR A 71 -5.58 7.74 -7.71
N ARG A 72 -4.68 7.40 -8.64
CA ARG A 72 -3.30 7.90 -8.71
C ARG A 72 -3.05 8.62 -10.03
N ALA A 73 -2.10 9.54 -10.04
CA ALA A 73 -1.73 10.30 -11.23
C ALA A 73 -1.01 9.43 -12.28
N SER A 74 -0.35 8.36 -11.86
CA SER A 74 0.44 7.47 -12.70
C SER A 74 0.53 6.04 -12.14
N GLY A 75 1.34 5.20 -12.77
CA GLY A 75 1.69 3.86 -12.28
C GLY A 75 2.85 3.83 -11.30
N ILE A 76 3.43 4.98 -10.92
CA ILE A 76 4.58 5.06 -10.03
C ILE A 76 4.16 4.68 -8.61
N ALA A 77 4.92 3.78 -7.98
CA ALA A 77 4.60 3.28 -6.64
C ALA A 77 4.56 4.39 -5.57
N SER A 78 5.39 5.41 -5.72
CA SER A 78 5.46 6.56 -4.80
C SER A 78 4.36 7.60 -4.99
N ASP A 79 3.55 7.53 -6.06
CA ASP A 79 2.42 8.43 -6.22
C ASP A 79 1.33 8.08 -5.18
N PRO A 80 0.95 9.00 -4.30
CA PRO A 80 -0.05 8.72 -3.30
C PRO A 80 -1.44 8.58 -3.93
N PRO A 81 -2.33 7.74 -3.37
CA PRO A 81 -3.73 7.74 -3.74
C PRO A 81 -4.38 9.06 -3.32
N GLN A 82 -5.37 9.52 -4.09
CA GLN A 82 -6.03 10.80 -3.79
C GLN A 82 -6.79 10.78 -2.46
N GLY A 83 -7.34 9.64 -2.05
CA GLY A 83 -8.23 9.54 -0.90
C GLY A 83 -9.47 10.45 -1.03
N TYR A 84 -10.16 10.68 0.08
CA TYR A 84 -11.26 11.65 0.08
C TYR A 84 -10.75 13.09 0.15
N SER A 85 -9.81 13.39 1.05
CA SER A 85 -9.33 14.76 1.27
C SER A 85 -8.65 15.38 0.04
N GLY A 86 -7.85 14.58 -0.69
CA GLY A 86 -7.15 15.01 -1.90
C GLY A 86 -8.02 15.05 -3.16
N ALA A 87 -9.24 14.51 -3.12
CA ALA A 87 -10.12 14.45 -4.26
C ALA A 87 -10.74 15.81 -4.63
N SER A 88 -11.12 15.97 -5.90
CA SER A 88 -11.90 17.12 -6.37
C SER A 88 -13.27 17.16 -5.69
N ASP A 89 -13.91 18.35 -5.63
CA ASP A 89 -15.25 18.50 -5.07
C ASP A 89 -16.27 17.61 -5.81
N ALA A 90 -16.09 17.43 -7.12
CA ALA A 90 -16.94 16.55 -7.93
C ALA A 90 -16.77 15.09 -7.50
N ASP A 91 -15.54 14.63 -7.27
CA ASP A 91 -15.27 13.27 -6.81
C ASP A 91 -15.70 13.06 -5.36
N LYS A 92 -15.50 14.05 -4.48
CA LYS A 92 -16.05 14.01 -3.12
C LYS A 92 -17.58 13.82 -3.14
N ALA A 93 -18.29 14.52 -4.01
CA ALA A 93 -19.74 14.34 -4.16
C ALA A 93 -20.10 12.93 -4.72
N ARG A 94 -19.31 12.41 -5.68
CA ARG A 94 -19.45 11.02 -6.18
C ARG A 94 -19.23 10.01 -5.06
N MET A 95 -18.17 10.15 -4.29
CA MET A 95 -17.84 9.28 -3.15
C MET A 95 -18.96 9.27 -2.12
N ARG A 96 -19.47 10.45 -1.70
CA ARG A 96 -20.58 10.55 -0.75
C ARG A 96 -21.87 9.87 -1.25
N ARG A 97 -22.20 9.98 -2.55
CA ARG A 97 -23.34 9.26 -3.11
C ARG A 97 -23.20 7.74 -3.02
N VAL A 98 -22.00 7.22 -3.31
CA VAL A 98 -21.74 5.78 -3.18
C VAL A 98 -21.76 5.35 -1.70
N ILE A 99 -21.16 6.13 -0.80
CA ILE A 99 -21.24 5.90 0.65
C ILE A 99 -22.68 5.86 1.12
N ARG A 100 -23.53 6.79 0.69
CA ARG A 100 -24.97 6.78 1.00
C ARG A 100 -25.63 5.48 0.55
N TYR A 101 -25.32 5.02 -0.65
CA TYR A 101 -25.84 3.74 -1.14
C TYR A 101 -25.36 2.56 -0.27
N ILE A 102 -24.07 2.52 0.10
CA ILE A 102 -23.48 1.48 0.97
C ILE A 102 -24.19 1.46 2.34
N ILE A 103 -24.38 2.63 2.97
CA ILE A 103 -25.08 2.74 4.26
C ILE A 103 -26.51 2.19 4.15
N ASN A 104 -27.26 2.61 3.14
CA ASN A 104 -28.63 2.17 2.94
C ASN A 104 -28.71 0.66 2.66
N SER A 105 -27.82 0.14 1.81
CA SER A 105 -27.72 -1.28 1.48
C SER A 105 -27.35 -2.11 2.72
N ALA A 106 -26.33 -1.70 3.47
CA ALA A 106 -25.92 -2.38 4.68
C ALA A 106 -27.04 -2.45 5.72
N SER A 107 -27.73 -1.32 5.95
CA SER A 107 -28.87 -1.21 6.87
C SER A 107 -30.03 -2.09 6.44
N SER A 108 -30.41 -2.09 5.17
CA SER A 108 -31.53 -2.89 4.65
C SER A 108 -31.26 -4.40 4.67
N GLN A 109 -30.02 -4.82 4.48
CA GLN A 109 -29.61 -6.22 4.54
C GLN A 109 -29.52 -6.76 5.97
N GLY A 110 -29.34 -5.91 6.97
CA GLY A 110 -29.20 -6.31 8.37
C GLY A 110 -28.12 -7.37 8.56
N ALA A 111 -28.50 -8.57 9.04
CA ALA A 111 -27.58 -9.70 9.23
C ALA A 111 -27.25 -10.48 7.94
N GLY A 112 -27.81 -10.11 6.79
CA GLY A 112 -27.61 -10.80 5.51
C GLY A 112 -26.22 -10.59 4.95
N PHE A 113 -25.36 -11.60 5.10
CA PHE A 113 -23.97 -11.61 4.62
C PHE A 113 -23.89 -11.99 3.13
N TYR A 114 -22.99 -11.31 2.41
CA TYR A 114 -22.53 -11.71 1.08
C TYR A 114 -21.06 -11.30 0.88
N ALA A 115 -20.17 -12.28 0.74
CA ALA A 115 -18.72 -12.11 0.84
C ALA A 115 -18.14 -11.02 -0.08
N TYR A 116 -18.55 -10.99 -1.34
CA TYR A 116 -18.02 -10.01 -2.32
C TYR A 116 -18.47 -8.58 -2.02
N ARG A 117 -19.75 -8.40 -1.68
CA ARG A 117 -20.32 -7.10 -1.32
C ARG A 117 -19.70 -6.59 -0.03
N ASP A 118 -19.70 -7.42 1.01
CA ASP A 118 -19.32 -7.01 2.36
C ASP A 118 -17.81 -6.79 2.47
N GLY A 119 -17.01 -7.59 1.78
CA GLY A 119 -15.57 -7.34 1.62
C GLY A 119 -15.31 -6.00 0.94
N GLY A 120 -15.97 -5.72 -0.19
CA GLY A 120 -15.87 -4.44 -0.90
C GLY A 120 -16.31 -3.24 -0.05
N TYR A 121 -17.41 -3.40 0.71
CA TYR A 121 -17.92 -2.35 1.59
C TYR A 121 -16.93 -2.03 2.73
N MET A 122 -16.36 -3.04 3.38
CA MET A 122 -15.38 -2.81 4.46
C MET A 122 -14.14 -2.10 3.94
N MET A 123 -13.57 -2.51 2.79
CA MET A 123 -12.43 -1.85 2.17
C MET A 123 -12.71 -0.36 1.90
N ALA A 124 -13.81 -0.07 1.20
CA ALA A 124 -14.15 1.27 0.79
C ALA A 124 -14.52 2.19 1.97
N LEU A 125 -15.30 1.70 2.95
CA LEU A 125 -15.63 2.45 4.16
C LEU A 125 -14.38 2.79 4.98
N SER A 126 -13.49 1.82 5.16
CA SER A 126 -12.26 2.01 5.92
C SER A 126 -11.35 3.06 5.28
N LEU A 127 -11.11 2.98 3.98
CA LEU A 127 -10.29 3.94 3.27
C LEU A 127 -10.95 5.33 3.23
N TYR A 128 -12.27 5.39 2.99
CA TYR A 128 -13.00 6.66 2.99
C TYR A 128 -12.88 7.39 4.34
N MET A 129 -13.08 6.68 5.47
CA MET A 129 -12.94 7.27 6.81
C MET A 129 -11.52 7.74 7.08
N ARG A 130 -10.52 6.90 6.84
CA ARG A 130 -9.11 7.21 7.12
C ARG A 130 -8.56 8.37 6.30
N THR A 131 -9.13 8.61 5.12
CA THR A 131 -8.69 9.71 4.25
C THR A 131 -9.52 11.00 4.43
N GLY A 132 -10.22 11.15 5.55
CA GLY A 132 -10.95 12.37 5.91
C GLY A 132 -12.36 12.45 5.32
N GLY A 133 -12.96 11.29 5.00
CA GLY A 133 -14.35 11.21 4.56
C GLY A 133 -15.34 11.67 5.60
N VAL A 134 -16.25 12.57 5.22
CA VAL A 134 -17.26 13.15 6.11
C VAL A 134 -18.39 12.15 6.42
N ASP A 135 -18.92 12.21 7.64
CA ASP A 135 -20.12 11.46 8.06
C ASP A 135 -21.40 12.32 7.92
N LYS A 136 -22.55 11.70 8.10
CA LYS A 136 -23.85 12.37 8.12
C LYS A 136 -23.99 13.43 9.21
N ASP A 137 -23.21 13.33 10.27
CA ASP A 137 -23.24 14.21 11.44
C ASP A 137 -22.16 15.31 11.41
N ASP A 138 -21.28 15.33 10.38
CA ASP A 138 -20.16 16.28 10.25
C ASP A 138 -20.55 17.64 9.64
N GLY A 139 -21.83 17.88 9.42
CA GLY A 139 -22.36 19.13 8.86
C GLY A 139 -23.18 18.90 7.58
N PRO A 140 -23.72 19.97 6.97
CA PRO A 140 -24.65 19.82 5.87
C PRO A 140 -23.95 19.22 4.65
N THR A 141 -24.25 17.95 4.35
CA THR A 141 -23.88 17.28 3.12
C THR A 141 -25.14 16.73 2.46
N THR A 142 -25.51 17.26 1.32
CA THR A 142 -26.77 16.89 0.63
C THR A 142 -26.87 15.40 0.32
N GLU A 143 -25.72 14.72 0.13
CA GLU A 143 -25.69 13.29 -0.21
C GLU A 143 -25.89 12.38 1.01
N LEU A 144 -25.46 12.77 2.20
CA LEU A 144 -25.51 11.94 3.43
C LEU A 144 -26.63 12.29 4.39
N ASP A 145 -27.33 13.40 4.15
CA ASP A 145 -28.44 13.85 5.01
C ASP A 145 -29.51 12.78 5.18
N GLY A 146 -29.85 12.48 6.43
CA GLY A 146 -30.84 11.45 6.77
C GLY A 146 -30.39 10.02 6.50
N ALA A 147 -29.08 9.72 6.41
CA ALA A 147 -28.58 8.36 6.38
C ALA A 147 -28.96 7.59 7.66
N PRO A 148 -29.38 6.32 7.57
CA PRO A 148 -29.87 5.58 8.74
C PRO A 148 -28.78 5.25 9.76
N LEU A 149 -27.53 5.15 9.34
CA LEU A 149 -26.37 4.80 10.16
C LEU A 149 -25.23 5.79 9.91
N THR A 150 -24.35 5.95 10.88
CA THR A 150 -23.04 6.59 10.67
C THR A 150 -22.09 5.65 9.92
N LEU A 151 -20.96 6.16 9.49
CA LEU A 151 -19.91 5.37 8.83
C LEU A 151 -19.45 4.23 9.73
N ILE A 152 -19.10 4.53 10.98
CA ILE A 152 -18.62 3.52 11.93
C ILE A 152 -19.72 2.51 12.30
N GLN A 153 -20.98 2.93 12.44
CA GLN A 153 -22.09 2.01 12.65
C GLN A 153 -22.28 1.07 11.46
N THR A 154 -22.10 1.59 10.24
CA THR A 154 -22.19 0.80 9.02
C THR A 154 -21.07 -0.22 8.94
N LEU A 155 -19.81 0.21 9.21
CA LEU A 155 -18.68 -0.69 9.25
C LEU A 155 -18.87 -1.79 10.29
N ASN A 156 -19.29 -1.43 11.51
CA ASN A 156 -19.56 -2.37 12.59
C ASN A 156 -20.60 -3.43 12.18
N LEU A 157 -21.70 -3.01 11.56
CA LEU A 157 -22.74 -3.92 11.09
C LEU A 157 -22.20 -4.92 10.04
N VAL A 158 -21.44 -4.43 9.07
CA VAL A 158 -20.85 -5.27 8.01
C VAL A 158 -19.79 -6.21 8.61
N PHE A 159 -18.95 -5.70 9.50
CA PHE A 159 -17.93 -6.48 10.20
C PHE A 159 -18.57 -7.61 11.05
N ASP A 160 -19.53 -7.28 11.91
CA ASP A 160 -20.13 -8.23 12.84
C ASP A 160 -20.80 -9.41 12.08
N ARG A 161 -21.53 -9.13 10.99
CA ARG A 161 -22.11 -10.20 10.16
C ARG A 161 -21.06 -11.00 9.40
N THR A 162 -19.94 -10.38 9.03
CA THR A 162 -18.81 -11.05 8.39
C THR A 162 -18.17 -12.05 9.35
N ILE A 163 -17.84 -11.62 10.57
CA ILE A 163 -17.28 -12.50 11.62
C ILE A 163 -18.25 -13.63 12.00
N ALA A 164 -19.55 -13.36 12.05
CA ALA A 164 -20.57 -14.37 12.34
C ALA A 164 -20.66 -15.47 11.28
N ASN A 165 -20.34 -15.16 10.03
CA ASN A 165 -20.41 -16.09 8.89
C ASN A 165 -19.07 -16.82 8.58
N GLN A 166 -18.04 -16.65 9.39
CA GLN A 166 -16.84 -17.46 9.26
C GLN A 166 -17.09 -18.92 9.63
N ARG A 167 -16.59 -19.83 8.83
CA ARG A 167 -16.58 -21.26 9.13
C ARG A 167 -15.62 -21.54 10.29
N LYS A 168 -16.15 -21.94 11.44
CA LYS A 168 -15.36 -22.14 12.69
C LYS A 168 -16.01 -23.16 13.61
N GLY A 169 -15.20 -23.75 14.48
CA GLY A 169 -15.67 -24.70 15.50
C GLY A 169 -16.11 -26.07 14.96
N LEU A 170 -15.73 -26.40 13.72
CA LEU A 170 -16.07 -27.68 13.10
C LEU A 170 -14.93 -28.69 13.28
N GLY A 171 -15.27 -29.96 13.46
CA GLY A 171 -14.28 -31.06 13.51
C GLY A 171 -13.50 -31.19 12.19
N GLY A 172 -12.37 -31.89 12.22
CA GLY A 172 -11.54 -32.14 11.02
C GLY A 172 -10.27 -31.28 10.93
N GLY A 173 -9.92 -30.57 12.02
CA GLY A 173 -8.68 -29.80 12.11
C GLY A 173 -8.74 -28.40 11.44
N ASP A 174 -7.58 -27.74 11.36
CA ASP A 174 -7.46 -26.36 10.86
C ASP A 174 -7.98 -26.22 9.43
N GLY A 175 -7.72 -27.17 8.55
CA GLY A 175 -8.14 -27.13 7.16
C GLY A 175 -9.65 -27.11 6.92
N ASN A 176 -10.46 -27.44 7.92
CA ASN A 176 -11.93 -27.42 7.82
C ASN A 176 -12.57 -26.13 8.36
N ASN A 177 -11.78 -25.18 8.81
CA ASN A 177 -12.23 -23.93 9.42
C ASN A 177 -11.58 -22.73 8.70
N GLY A 178 -11.94 -21.51 9.07
CA GLY A 178 -11.26 -20.29 8.61
C GLY A 178 -11.75 -19.70 7.29
N TYR A 179 -12.57 -20.39 6.54
CA TYR A 179 -13.13 -19.93 5.27
C TYR A 179 -14.47 -19.20 5.44
N TRP A 180 -14.83 -18.44 4.43
CA TRP A 180 -16.16 -17.90 4.21
C TRP A 180 -16.74 -18.47 2.92
N CYS A 181 -18.04 -18.62 2.86
CA CYS A 181 -18.78 -18.94 1.64
C CYS A 181 -19.48 -17.68 1.11
N TYR A 182 -20.23 -17.78 0.03
CA TYR A 182 -20.92 -16.63 -0.58
C TYR A 182 -21.85 -15.91 0.41
N THR A 183 -22.75 -16.66 1.05
CA THR A 183 -23.79 -16.11 1.93
C THR A 183 -23.85 -16.79 3.31
N ASN A 184 -22.94 -17.74 3.57
CA ASN A 184 -22.94 -18.55 4.79
C ASN A 184 -21.54 -19.13 5.04
N ASN A 185 -21.42 -20.08 5.96
CA ASN A 185 -20.17 -20.78 6.30
C ASN A 185 -20.11 -22.23 5.78
N GLY A 186 -20.91 -22.57 4.76
CA GLY A 186 -21.10 -23.94 4.32
C GLY A 186 -20.03 -24.51 3.41
N CYS A 187 -19.19 -23.70 2.80
CA CYS A 187 -18.14 -24.13 1.85
C CYS A 187 -16.72 -23.72 2.29
N LEU A 188 -15.74 -24.26 1.59
CA LEU A 188 -14.31 -23.97 1.75
C LEU A 188 -13.80 -23.25 0.49
N ASP A 189 -14.40 -22.10 0.19
CA ASP A 189 -14.19 -21.34 -1.03
C ASP A 189 -13.08 -20.30 -0.82
N ALA A 190 -12.02 -20.36 -1.63
CA ALA A 190 -10.88 -19.48 -1.52
C ALA A 190 -11.16 -18.08 -2.09
N SER A 191 -12.04 -17.95 -3.08
CA SER A 191 -12.32 -16.67 -3.73
C SER A 191 -13.13 -15.73 -2.84
N THR A 192 -14.17 -16.24 -2.19
CA THR A 192 -14.99 -15.50 -1.24
C THR A 192 -14.20 -15.15 0.02
N THR A 193 -13.35 -16.08 0.47
CA THR A 193 -12.48 -15.87 1.64
C THR A 193 -11.47 -14.75 1.38
N GLN A 194 -10.86 -14.69 0.20
CA GLN A 194 -9.91 -13.66 -0.17
C GLN A 194 -10.54 -12.26 -0.12
N LEU A 195 -11.74 -12.05 -0.70
CA LEU A 195 -12.44 -10.76 -0.64
C LEU A 195 -12.80 -10.37 0.78
N THR A 196 -13.24 -11.34 1.57
CA THR A 196 -13.57 -11.12 2.98
C THR A 196 -12.33 -10.71 3.78
N LEU A 197 -11.19 -11.40 3.57
CA LEU A 197 -9.91 -11.04 4.20
C LEU A 197 -9.43 -9.65 3.80
N SER A 198 -9.66 -9.23 2.55
CA SER A 198 -9.33 -7.86 2.13
C SER A 198 -10.18 -6.83 2.87
N GLY A 199 -11.47 -7.09 3.05
CA GLY A 199 -12.33 -6.24 3.86
C GLY A 199 -11.92 -6.18 5.33
N LEU A 200 -11.49 -7.31 5.90
CA LEU A 200 -10.98 -7.37 7.28
C LEU A 200 -9.63 -6.63 7.40
N ALA A 201 -8.74 -6.71 6.40
CA ALA A 201 -7.51 -5.93 6.39
C ALA A 201 -7.78 -4.42 6.40
N GLY A 202 -8.77 -3.95 5.62
CA GLY A 202 -9.22 -2.56 5.70
C GLY A 202 -9.80 -2.18 7.07
N ALA A 203 -10.63 -3.05 7.65
CA ALA A 203 -11.23 -2.82 8.97
C ALA A 203 -10.18 -2.82 10.10
N ARG A 204 -9.07 -3.56 9.96
CA ARG A 204 -7.95 -3.51 10.91
C ARG A 204 -7.43 -2.10 11.09
N ALA A 205 -7.20 -1.40 9.99
CA ALA A 205 -6.75 -0.02 10.00
C ALA A 205 -7.72 0.98 10.70
N VAL A 206 -8.96 0.57 10.92
CA VAL A 206 -9.95 1.37 11.67
C VAL A 206 -9.96 1.00 13.15
N TYR A 207 -9.90 -0.30 13.48
CA TYR A 207 -10.12 -0.78 14.85
C TYR A 207 -8.84 -0.94 15.68
N SER A 208 -7.65 -0.95 15.07
CA SER A 208 -6.37 -1.02 15.80
C SER A 208 -6.19 0.15 16.78
N SER A 209 -5.27 0.04 17.71
CA SER A 209 -5.03 1.04 18.75
C SER A 209 -4.67 2.42 18.22
N GLY A 210 -3.90 2.49 17.11
CA GLY A 210 -3.60 3.71 16.36
C GLY A 210 -4.60 4.05 15.25
N GLY A 211 -5.65 3.23 15.06
CA GLY A 211 -6.58 3.37 13.95
C GLY A 211 -7.59 4.51 14.10
N PHE A 212 -8.38 4.73 13.05
CA PHE A 212 -9.36 5.82 12.96
C PHE A 212 -10.43 5.80 14.09
N ALA A 213 -10.91 4.62 14.48
CA ALA A 213 -11.89 4.45 15.55
C ALA A 213 -11.56 3.17 16.36
N PRO A 214 -10.60 3.24 17.30
CA PRO A 214 -10.10 2.07 18.00
C PRO A 214 -11.20 1.30 18.73
N ASP A 215 -11.23 -0.03 18.50
CA ASP A 215 -12.16 -0.97 19.15
C ASP A 215 -11.41 -2.29 19.45
N ALA A 216 -10.88 -2.41 20.65
CA ALA A 216 -10.07 -3.55 21.07
C ALA A 216 -10.83 -4.90 20.98
N ALA A 217 -12.16 -4.90 21.14
CA ALA A 217 -12.95 -6.11 21.04
C ALA A 217 -13.06 -6.59 19.59
N ARG A 218 -13.32 -5.68 18.64
CA ARG A 218 -13.34 -5.99 17.20
C ARG A 218 -11.96 -6.29 16.65
N ALA A 219 -10.93 -5.58 17.07
CA ALA A 219 -9.54 -5.90 16.73
C ALA A 219 -9.18 -7.34 17.11
N ALA A 220 -9.47 -7.76 18.35
CA ALA A 220 -9.23 -9.13 18.81
C ALA A 220 -10.03 -10.18 18.01
N GLN A 221 -11.30 -9.88 17.66
CA GLN A 221 -12.11 -10.78 16.83
C GLN A 221 -11.53 -10.90 15.40
N LEU A 222 -11.05 -9.80 14.84
CA LEU A 222 -10.41 -9.73 13.53
C LEU A 222 -9.15 -10.59 13.52
N ASP A 223 -8.27 -10.43 14.51
CA ASP A 223 -7.02 -11.18 14.62
C ASP A 223 -7.28 -12.68 14.76
N ALA A 224 -8.26 -13.07 15.57
CA ALA A 224 -8.66 -14.45 15.70
C ALA A 224 -9.20 -15.03 14.37
N ALA A 225 -9.98 -14.25 13.62
CA ALA A 225 -10.56 -14.67 12.35
C ALA A 225 -9.52 -14.80 11.24
N THR A 226 -8.61 -13.85 11.12
CA THR A 226 -7.53 -13.85 10.12
C THR A 226 -6.49 -14.94 10.41
N LEU A 227 -6.13 -15.15 11.69
CA LEU A 227 -5.26 -16.24 12.10
C LEU A 227 -5.89 -17.62 11.80
N LEU A 228 -7.20 -17.77 11.98
CA LEU A 228 -7.90 -19.02 11.64
C LEU A 228 -7.86 -19.27 10.12
N ALA A 229 -8.05 -18.25 9.30
CA ALA A 229 -7.93 -18.36 7.85
C ALA A 229 -6.50 -18.70 7.42
N ARG A 230 -5.48 -18.04 8.00
CA ARG A 230 -4.06 -18.38 7.78
C ARG A 230 -3.78 -19.86 8.02
N LYS A 231 -4.21 -20.41 9.16
CA LYS A 231 -4.03 -21.83 9.50
C LYS A 231 -4.74 -22.73 8.49
N ALA A 232 -5.94 -22.36 8.07
CA ALA A 232 -6.73 -23.13 7.11
C ALA A 232 -6.03 -23.23 5.74
N TYR A 233 -5.54 -22.11 5.21
CA TYR A 233 -4.78 -22.11 3.97
C TYR A 233 -3.46 -22.88 4.11
N ALA A 234 -2.74 -22.71 5.21
CA ALA A 234 -1.49 -23.47 5.47
C ALA A 234 -1.73 -24.98 5.47
N ALA A 235 -2.86 -25.44 6.03
CA ALA A 235 -3.23 -26.85 6.07
C ALA A 235 -3.70 -27.41 4.71
N ASN A 236 -4.32 -26.58 3.87
CA ASN A 236 -4.95 -27.00 2.61
C ASN A 236 -4.07 -26.77 1.37
N GLY A 237 -2.94 -26.08 1.50
CA GLY A 237 -1.99 -25.92 0.40
C GLY A 237 -1.40 -27.27 -0.02
N THR A 238 -1.45 -27.58 -1.31
CA THR A 238 -0.96 -28.83 -1.89
C THR A 238 0.13 -28.59 -2.93
N PRO A 239 1.14 -29.47 -3.01
CA PRO A 239 2.15 -29.37 -4.07
C PRO A 239 1.56 -29.72 -5.44
N GLY A 240 2.15 -29.17 -6.52
CA GLY A 240 1.79 -29.49 -7.91
C GLY A 240 0.54 -28.80 -8.42
N GLY A 241 0.00 -29.30 -9.51
CA GLY A 241 -1.08 -28.68 -10.27
C GLY A 241 -0.59 -27.93 -11.51
N GLY A 242 -1.51 -27.43 -12.34
CA GLY A 242 -1.17 -26.64 -13.54
C GLY A 242 -0.38 -27.37 -14.63
N GLY A 243 -0.33 -28.71 -14.60
CA GLY A 243 0.35 -29.51 -15.64
C GLY A 243 1.87 -29.60 -15.50
N CYS A 244 2.41 -29.25 -14.35
CA CYS A 244 3.83 -29.29 -14.03
C CYS A 244 4.16 -30.32 -12.97
N ASN A 245 5.38 -30.83 -12.98
CA ASN A 245 5.90 -31.57 -11.84
C ASN A 245 6.16 -30.61 -10.68
N PRO A 246 5.70 -30.94 -9.46
CA PRO A 246 5.92 -30.08 -8.31
C PRO A 246 7.41 -29.93 -8.00
N SER A 247 7.85 -28.73 -7.71
CA SER A 247 9.17 -28.50 -7.16
C SER A 247 9.16 -28.71 -5.64
N ALA A 248 10.35 -28.96 -5.07
CA ALA A 248 10.46 -29.19 -3.63
C ALA A 248 10.01 -27.93 -2.85
N GLY A 249 9.09 -28.14 -1.91
CA GLY A 249 8.63 -27.10 -0.99
C GLY A 249 7.60 -26.11 -1.57
N GLU A 250 7.07 -26.34 -2.77
CA GLU A 250 5.98 -25.51 -3.31
C GLU A 250 4.60 -25.95 -2.80
N LYS A 251 3.70 -24.99 -2.67
CA LYS A 251 2.28 -25.20 -2.39
C LYS A 251 1.42 -24.31 -3.27
N GLY A 252 0.41 -24.88 -3.92
CA GLY A 252 -0.66 -24.15 -4.57
C GLY A 252 -1.98 -24.32 -3.83
N HIS A 253 -2.96 -23.53 -4.19
CA HIS A 253 -4.32 -23.61 -3.65
C HIS A 253 -5.34 -23.62 -4.79
N GLY A 254 -6.38 -24.42 -4.67
CA GLY A 254 -7.49 -24.49 -5.61
C GLY A 254 -8.70 -23.64 -5.20
N TYR A 255 -9.68 -23.54 -6.09
CA TYR A 255 -10.92 -22.78 -5.87
C TYR A 255 -11.67 -23.26 -4.61
N ASN A 256 -11.89 -24.55 -4.50
CA ASN A 256 -12.30 -25.20 -3.26
C ASN A 256 -11.16 -26.10 -2.77
N VAL A 257 -11.16 -26.40 -1.48
CA VAL A 257 -10.21 -27.35 -0.91
C VAL A 257 -10.29 -28.68 -1.68
N GLY A 258 -9.14 -29.16 -2.17
CA GLY A 258 -9.03 -30.37 -2.98
C GLY A 258 -9.27 -30.19 -4.48
N SER A 259 -9.63 -28.99 -4.95
CA SER A 259 -9.65 -28.72 -6.40
C SER A 259 -8.25 -28.39 -6.95
N THR A 260 -8.10 -28.40 -8.27
CA THR A 260 -6.85 -28.09 -8.94
C THR A 260 -6.33 -26.69 -8.56
N ASN A 261 -5.04 -26.61 -8.23
CA ASN A 261 -4.39 -25.36 -7.91
C ASN A 261 -4.43 -24.38 -9.10
N SER A 262 -4.61 -23.10 -8.80
CA SER A 262 -4.65 -22.02 -9.79
C SER A 262 -3.87 -20.80 -9.30
N LEU A 263 -3.51 -19.92 -10.22
CA LEU A 263 -2.79 -18.67 -9.89
C LEU A 263 -3.61 -17.77 -8.96
N GLN A 264 -4.92 -17.60 -9.23
CA GLN A 264 -5.79 -16.77 -8.40
C GLN A 264 -5.83 -17.25 -6.96
N GLN A 265 -6.04 -18.55 -6.78
CA GLN A 265 -6.28 -19.10 -5.47
C GLN A 265 -4.96 -19.31 -4.69
N THR A 266 -3.87 -19.53 -5.41
CA THR A 266 -2.54 -19.56 -4.80
C THR A 266 -2.11 -18.16 -4.34
N SER A 267 -2.38 -17.12 -5.13
CA SER A 267 -2.19 -15.72 -4.68
C SER A 267 -3.10 -15.37 -3.49
N SER A 268 -4.33 -15.92 -3.46
CA SER A 268 -5.21 -15.82 -2.28
C SER A 268 -4.59 -16.48 -1.06
N GLY A 269 -3.85 -17.58 -1.26
CA GLY A 269 -3.10 -18.26 -0.21
C GLY A 269 -2.00 -17.39 0.39
N VAL A 270 -1.22 -16.69 -0.45
CA VAL A 270 -0.24 -15.69 0.01
C VAL A 270 -0.94 -14.60 0.81
N TRP A 271 -2.00 -14.01 0.26
CA TRP A 271 -2.77 -12.95 0.93
C TRP A 271 -3.31 -13.38 2.29
N ALA A 272 -3.84 -14.60 2.41
CA ALA A 272 -4.34 -15.13 3.66
C ALA A 272 -3.24 -15.30 4.72
N GLN A 273 -2.01 -15.64 4.31
CA GLN A 273 -0.87 -15.71 5.23
C GLN A 273 -0.51 -14.30 5.74
N LEU A 274 -0.38 -13.33 4.84
CA LEU A 274 0.00 -11.95 5.17
C LEU A 274 -1.01 -11.27 6.09
N VAL A 275 -2.30 -11.28 5.75
CA VAL A 275 -3.37 -10.69 6.59
C VAL A 275 -3.45 -11.37 7.95
N GLY A 276 -3.09 -12.65 8.03
CA GLY A 276 -2.99 -13.41 9.28
C GLY A 276 -1.69 -13.21 10.06
N GLY A 277 -0.86 -12.20 9.70
CA GLY A 277 0.34 -11.80 10.44
C GLY A 277 1.60 -12.58 10.07
N ALA A 278 1.70 -13.14 8.84
CA ALA A 278 2.95 -13.67 8.30
C ALA A 278 3.69 -12.58 7.52
N ASP A 279 5.01 -12.67 7.46
CA ASP A 279 5.85 -11.89 6.57
C ASP A 279 6.36 -12.72 5.37
N VAL A 280 7.19 -12.12 4.53
CA VAL A 280 7.76 -12.78 3.35
C VAL A 280 8.62 -13.99 3.70
N ASN A 281 9.17 -14.07 4.91
CA ASN A 281 10.03 -15.15 5.35
C ASN A 281 9.26 -16.36 5.93
N ASP A 282 7.93 -16.25 6.10
CA ASP A 282 7.11 -17.38 6.55
C ASP A 282 7.19 -18.55 5.56
N PRO A 283 7.41 -19.79 6.05
CA PRO A 283 7.55 -20.96 5.18
C PRO A 283 6.34 -21.21 4.26
N ASN A 284 5.11 -20.84 4.66
CA ASN A 284 3.93 -21.00 3.81
C ASN A 284 3.86 -19.89 2.76
N VAL A 285 4.21 -18.63 3.10
CA VAL A 285 4.35 -17.55 2.12
C VAL A 285 5.35 -17.97 1.04
N GLN A 286 6.53 -18.45 1.45
CA GLN A 286 7.56 -18.93 0.53
C GLN A 286 7.12 -20.13 -0.31
N ALA A 287 6.36 -21.05 0.27
CA ALA A 287 5.86 -22.22 -0.47
C ALA A 287 4.84 -21.79 -1.56
N TYR A 288 3.96 -20.84 -1.25
CA TYR A 288 3.02 -20.28 -2.22
C TYR A 288 3.74 -19.43 -3.28
N LEU A 289 4.72 -18.60 -2.91
CA LEU A 289 5.53 -17.82 -3.86
C LEU A 289 6.30 -18.73 -4.83
N ARG A 290 6.89 -19.85 -4.35
CA ARG A 290 7.55 -20.84 -5.22
C ARG A 290 6.59 -21.44 -6.23
N TRP A 291 5.37 -21.75 -5.81
CA TRP A 291 4.37 -22.24 -6.74
C TRP A 291 4.04 -21.18 -7.81
N VAL A 292 3.77 -19.92 -7.39
CA VAL A 292 3.49 -18.83 -8.34
C VAL A 292 4.69 -18.59 -9.25
N TYR A 293 5.93 -18.59 -8.73
CA TYR A 293 7.15 -18.45 -9.51
C TYR A 293 7.26 -19.52 -10.61
N ASN A 294 6.97 -20.77 -10.29
CA ASN A 294 7.04 -21.88 -11.24
C ASN A 294 5.90 -21.86 -12.28
N HIS A 295 4.77 -21.24 -11.96
CA HIS A 295 3.56 -21.19 -12.80
C HIS A 295 3.24 -19.77 -13.29
N TYR A 296 4.17 -18.83 -13.13
CA TYR A 296 3.94 -17.42 -13.40
C TYR A 296 3.34 -17.15 -14.78
N ARG A 297 2.29 -16.36 -14.82
CA ARG A 297 1.61 -15.95 -16.05
C ARG A 297 0.95 -14.59 -15.87
N HIS A 298 0.97 -13.79 -16.91
CA HIS A 298 0.35 -12.48 -16.98
C HIS A 298 -0.52 -12.30 -18.24
N SER A 299 -0.28 -13.09 -19.29
CA SER A 299 -1.04 -13.03 -20.54
C SER A 299 -2.38 -13.78 -20.44
N ASN A 300 -3.17 -13.68 -21.49
CA ASN A 300 -4.48 -14.34 -21.58
C ASN A 300 -4.37 -15.82 -21.24
N ILE A 301 -4.94 -16.21 -20.12
CA ILE A 301 -4.87 -17.53 -19.55
C ILE A 301 -6.00 -18.36 -20.16
N ASN A 302 -5.80 -18.81 -21.39
CA ASN A 302 -6.69 -19.78 -22.03
C ASN A 302 -6.37 -21.18 -21.49
N GLY A 303 -7.26 -21.76 -20.76
CA GLY A 303 -7.12 -23.11 -20.24
C GLY A 303 -8.27 -23.52 -19.36
N ASN A 304 -8.25 -24.77 -18.90
CA ASN A 304 -9.28 -25.36 -18.03
C ASN A 304 -9.26 -24.80 -16.59
N ASP A 305 -8.39 -23.84 -16.27
CA ASP A 305 -8.48 -23.09 -15.06
C ASP A 305 -9.40 -21.88 -15.25
N TRP A 306 -10.06 -21.45 -14.21
CA TRP A 306 -10.98 -20.32 -14.19
C TRP A 306 -10.30 -18.97 -14.46
N SER A 307 -8.98 -18.96 -14.64
CA SER A 307 -8.17 -17.78 -14.80
C SER A 307 -8.52 -16.97 -16.04
N GLY A 308 -8.79 -17.61 -17.18
CA GLY A 308 -9.19 -16.90 -18.41
C GLY A 308 -10.49 -16.11 -18.26
N GLN A 309 -11.37 -16.49 -17.33
CA GLN A 309 -12.65 -15.83 -17.06
C GLN A 309 -12.57 -14.83 -15.91
N SER A 310 -11.50 -14.86 -15.14
CA SER A 310 -11.31 -14.05 -13.92
C SER A 310 -9.96 -13.37 -13.91
N THR A 311 -9.38 -13.05 -15.09
CA THR A 311 -8.02 -12.53 -15.20
C THR A 311 -7.81 -11.27 -14.36
N TRP A 312 -8.69 -10.27 -14.44
CA TRP A 312 -8.54 -9.04 -13.66
C TRP A 312 -8.65 -9.27 -12.16
N TYR A 313 -9.54 -10.16 -11.73
CA TYR A 313 -9.64 -10.61 -10.35
C TYR A 313 -8.34 -11.29 -9.88
N TYR A 314 -7.77 -12.18 -10.72
CA TYR A 314 -6.48 -12.81 -10.42
C TYR A 314 -5.37 -11.76 -10.27
N LEU A 315 -5.21 -10.88 -11.26
CA LEU A 315 -4.14 -9.87 -11.23
C LEU A 315 -4.25 -8.99 -10.00
N TRP A 316 -5.47 -8.56 -9.63
CA TRP A 316 -5.66 -7.76 -8.42
C TRP A 316 -5.41 -8.54 -7.13
N THR A 317 -5.82 -9.81 -7.06
CA THR A 317 -5.51 -10.64 -5.89
C THR A 317 -4.01 -10.78 -5.68
N ALA A 318 -3.28 -10.98 -6.76
CA ALA A 318 -1.82 -11.06 -6.78
C ALA A 318 -1.19 -9.70 -6.42
N THR A 319 -1.62 -8.62 -7.07
CA THR A 319 -1.12 -7.25 -6.80
C THR A 319 -1.17 -6.91 -5.31
N LYS A 320 -2.30 -7.15 -4.62
CA LYS A 320 -2.40 -6.87 -3.19
C LYS A 320 -1.33 -7.59 -2.37
N ALA A 321 -1.08 -8.86 -2.68
CA ALA A 321 -0.11 -9.66 -1.96
C ALA A 321 1.33 -9.19 -2.25
N TRP A 322 1.61 -8.83 -3.51
CA TRP A 322 2.94 -8.36 -3.93
C TRP A 322 3.25 -6.97 -3.37
N GLU A 323 2.36 -6.02 -3.53
CA GLU A 323 2.50 -4.67 -2.95
C GLU A 323 2.65 -4.73 -1.43
N PHE A 324 1.86 -5.57 -0.74
CA PHE A 324 1.97 -5.71 0.70
C PHE A 324 3.35 -6.25 1.13
N ILE A 325 3.91 -7.23 0.42
CA ILE A 325 5.25 -7.77 0.70
C ILE A 325 6.32 -6.69 0.44
N GLU A 326 6.26 -6.02 -0.72
CA GLU A 326 7.29 -5.05 -1.12
C GLU A 326 7.27 -3.80 -0.21
N ASN A 327 6.08 -3.34 0.17
CA ASN A 327 5.93 -2.18 1.05
C ASN A 327 6.19 -2.50 2.54
N SER A 328 6.23 -3.77 2.95
CA SER A 328 6.53 -4.13 4.35
C SER A 328 7.97 -3.80 4.77
N GLY A 329 8.88 -3.56 3.83
CA GLY A 329 10.29 -3.33 4.10
C GLY A 329 11.05 -4.55 4.67
N VAL A 330 10.39 -5.70 4.82
CA VAL A 330 11.02 -6.92 5.36
C VAL A 330 11.92 -7.54 4.31
N ALA A 331 13.22 -7.59 4.59
CA ALA A 331 14.19 -8.22 3.71
C ALA A 331 14.02 -9.76 3.68
N PRO A 332 14.14 -10.40 2.50
CA PRO A 332 14.06 -11.84 2.40
C PRO A 332 15.31 -12.51 2.99
N ASN A 333 15.12 -13.63 3.66
CA ASN A 333 16.22 -14.48 4.05
C ASN A 333 16.91 -15.11 2.82
N ALA A 334 18.18 -15.48 2.97
CA ALA A 334 18.94 -16.09 1.87
C ALA A 334 18.20 -17.30 1.28
N GLY A 335 17.95 -17.27 -0.03
CA GLY A 335 17.24 -18.31 -0.78
C GLY A 335 15.71 -18.22 -0.75
N ASN A 336 15.16 -17.20 -0.11
CA ASN A 336 13.74 -16.85 -0.20
C ASN A 336 13.46 -16.01 -1.45
N LEU A 337 12.25 -16.17 -1.98
CA LEU A 337 11.75 -15.41 -3.13
C LEU A 337 11.07 -14.11 -2.67
N MET A 338 11.18 -13.11 -3.54
CA MET A 338 10.42 -11.86 -3.49
C MET A 338 9.47 -11.77 -4.69
N PRO A 339 8.46 -10.92 -4.66
CA PRO A 339 7.64 -10.63 -5.86
C PRO A 339 8.46 -10.16 -7.06
N SER A 340 9.55 -9.45 -6.86
CA SER A 340 10.48 -9.03 -7.92
C SER A 340 11.20 -10.18 -8.64
N ASP A 341 11.19 -11.41 -8.09
CA ASP A 341 11.71 -12.59 -8.78
C ASP A 341 10.71 -13.18 -9.81
N LEU A 342 9.43 -12.82 -9.69
CA LEU A 342 8.38 -13.33 -10.58
C LEU A 342 8.65 -12.87 -12.02
N GLY A 343 8.44 -13.74 -12.98
CA GLY A 343 8.74 -13.45 -14.39
C GLY A 343 10.22 -13.62 -14.77
N THR A 344 11.13 -13.78 -13.81
CA THR A 344 12.54 -14.07 -14.07
C THR A 344 12.81 -15.57 -14.15
N LEU A 345 13.89 -15.96 -14.83
CA LEU A 345 14.40 -17.33 -14.82
C LEU A 345 15.83 -17.32 -14.29
N PRO A 346 16.24 -18.34 -13.54
CA PRO A 346 17.65 -18.55 -13.27
C PRO A 346 18.43 -18.68 -14.58
N SER A 347 19.64 -18.10 -14.64
CA SER A 347 20.47 -18.13 -15.85
C SER A 347 20.66 -19.57 -16.37
N GLY A 348 20.36 -19.78 -17.63
CA GLY A 348 20.48 -21.08 -18.27
C GLY A 348 19.37 -22.10 -17.94
N SER A 349 18.32 -21.69 -17.24
CA SER A 349 17.21 -22.56 -16.87
C SER A 349 16.08 -22.52 -17.89
N ALA A 350 15.47 -23.66 -18.16
CA ALA A 350 14.18 -23.73 -18.85
C ALA A 350 13.05 -23.38 -17.88
N PRO A 351 11.88 -22.90 -18.36
CA PRO A 351 10.69 -22.73 -17.55
C PRO A 351 10.34 -24.02 -16.78
N ALA A 352 10.00 -23.91 -15.50
CA ALA A 352 9.61 -25.05 -14.68
C ALA A 352 8.35 -25.75 -15.22
N CYS A 353 7.47 -24.97 -15.87
CA CYS A 353 6.23 -25.44 -16.49
C CYS A 353 6.16 -24.98 -17.94
N ALA A 354 5.58 -25.80 -18.81
CA ALA A 354 5.45 -25.51 -20.25
C ALA A 354 4.66 -24.22 -20.54
N ASN A 355 3.77 -23.82 -19.62
CA ASN A 355 2.92 -22.63 -19.76
C ASN A 355 3.42 -21.43 -18.92
N ARG A 356 4.59 -21.54 -18.27
CA ARG A 356 5.16 -20.46 -17.52
C ARG A 356 5.64 -19.35 -18.46
N GLU A 357 5.32 -18.12 -18.11
CA GLU A 357 5.76 -16.94 -18.85
C GLU A 357 6.97 -16.28 -18.16
N VAL A 358 7.71 -15.52 -18.93
CA VAL A 358 8.69 -14.55 -18.45
C VAL A 358 8.10 -13.15 -18.60
N HIS A 359 8.79 -12.13 -18.15
CA HIS A 359 8.34 -10.75 -18.33
C HIS A 359 7.93 -10.46 -19.77
N VAL A 360 6.89 -9.65 -19.93
CA VAL A 360 6.40 -9.23 -21.24
C VAL A 360 7.50 -8.50 -22.01
N ASP A 361 7.61 -8.81 -23.30
CA ASP A 361 8.46 -8.07 -24.22
C ASP A 361 7.60 -7.13 -25.06
N PRO A 362 7.65 -5.81 -24.80
CA PRO A 362 6.85 -4.82 -25.54
C PRO A 362 7.13 -4.78 -27.05
N ALA A 363 8.30 -5.29 -27.47
CA ALA A 363 8.63 -5.40 -28.89
C ALA A 363 7.85 -6.51 -29.59
N SER A 364 7.49 -7.57 -28.86
CA SER A 364 6.75 -8.74 -29.37
C SER A 364 5.23 -8.62 -29.15
N VAL A 365 4.79 -7.80 -28.20
CA VAL A 365 3.36 -7.56 -27.91
C VAL A 365 3.02 -6.13 -28.29
N PRO A 366 2.35 -5.89 -29.41
CA PRO A 366 2.08 -4.54 -29.87
C PRO A 366 1.14 -3.81 -28.89
N ARG A 367 1.46 -2.57 -28.61
CA ARG A 367 0.63 -1.63 -27.86
C ARG A 367 -0.76 -1.50 -28.49
N VAL A 368 -1.79 -1.39 -27.66
CA VAL A 368 -3.16 -1.12 -28.16
C VAL A 368 -3.18 0.20 -28.93
N PRO A 369 -3.90 0.27 -30.07
CA PRO A 369 -4.02 1.48 -30.86
C PRO A 369 -4.53 2.73 -30.12
N LEU A 370 -5.14 2.56 -28.95
CA LEU A 370 -5.60 3.63 -28.07
C LEU A 370 -4.51 4.66 -27.76
N PHE A 371 -3.27 4.20 -27.58
CA PHE A 371 -2.12 5.06 -27.23
C PHE A 371 -1.20 5.36 -28.42
N GLY A 372 -1.55 4.87 -29.63
CA GLY A 372 -0.75 5.05 -30.84
C GLY A 372 0.33 3.97 -31.02
N ALA A 373 1.16 4.10 -32.06
CA ALA A 373 2.27 3.18 -32.30
C ALA A 373 3.39 3.39 -31.28
N ASN A 374 4.01 2.30 -30.84
CA ASN A 374 5.21 2.39 -30.01
C ASN A 374 6.38 2.95 -30.84
N PRO A 375 7.00 4.09 -30.45
CA PRO A 375 8.31 4.41 -30.93
C PRO A 375 9.33 3.39 -30.39
N ALA A 376 10.46 3.25 -31.06
CA ALA A 376 11.54 2.38 -30.58
C ALA A 376 11.98 2.81 -29.17
N GLY A 377 12.08 1.85 -28.26
CA GLY A 377 12.43 2.11 -26.83
C GLY A 377 11.32 2.77 -26.04
N TYR A 378 10.08 2.65 -26.44
CA TYR A 378 8.95 3.33 -25.79
C TYR A 378 8.70 2.84 -24.36
N TYR A 379 8.85 1.55 -24.10
CA TYR A 379 8.74 0.96 -22.78
C TYR A 379 10.05 0.25 -22.42
N ASP A 380 11.10 1.05 -22.25
CA ASP A 380 12.45 0.57 -21.91
C ASP A 380 12.70 0.63 -20.40
N GLU A 381 11.66 0.35 -19.61
CA GLU A 381 11.71 0.29 -18.15
C GLU A 381 12.24 -1.05 -17.66
N VAL A 382 12.60 -1.08 -16.38
CA VAL A 382 12.86 -2.33 -15.66
C VAL A 382 11.54 -3.11 -15.58
N LYS A 383 11.56 -4.35 -16.10
CA LYS A 383 10.39 -5.23 -16.12
C LYS A 383 10.29 -5.95 -14.79
N ASP A 384 9.13 -5.84 -14.20
CA ASP A 384 8.73 -6.55 -12.99
C ASP A 384 7.31 -7.12 -13.14
N TRP A 385 6.77 -7.72 -12.09
CA TRP A 385 5.41 -8.24 -12.10
C TRP A 385 4.35 -7.14 -12.35
N TYR A 386 4.59 -5.92 -11.85
CA TYR A 386 3.65 -4.81 -12.04
C TYR A 386 3.63 -4.35 -13.51
N PHE A 387 4.82 -4.22 -14.12
CA PHE A 387 4.92 -3.92 -15.54
C PHE A 387 4.11 -4.92 -16.38
N ASP A 388 4.28 -6.22 -16.11
CA ASP A 388 3.57 -7.29 -16.84
C ASP A 388 2.05 -7.15 -16.69
N TYR A 389 1.56 -6.96 -15.46
CA TYR A 389 0.12 -6.88 -15.17
C TYR A 389 -0.52 -5.61 -15.75
N ALA A 390 0.11 -4.47 -15.53
CA ALA A 390 -0.36 -3.20 -16.06
C ALA A 390 -0.32 -3.18 -17.59
N TYR A 391 0.77 -3.67 -18.20
CA TYR A 391 0.87 -3.78 -19.67
C TYR A 391 -0.26 -4.63 -20.26
N MET A 392 -0.57 -5.76 -19.62
CA MET A 392 -1.68 -6.62 -20.05
C MET A 392 -3.02 -5.88 -19.99
N ILE A 393 -3.28 -5.13 -18.91
CA ILE A 393 -4.50 -4.34 -18.77
C ILE A 393 -4.57 -3.24 -19.84
N LEU A 394 -3.47 -2.51 -20.07
CA LEU A 394 -3.38 -1.49 -21.12
C LEU A 394 -3.71 -2.07 -22.50
N THR A 395 -3.26 -3.28 -22.82
CA THR A 395 -3.54 -3.94 -24.11
C THR A 395 -5.01 -4.32 -24.30
N HIS A 396 -5.80 -4.38 -23.23
CA HIS A 396 -7.22 -4.76 -23.27
C HIS A 396 -8.18 -3.57 -23.15
N GLN A 397 -7.67 -2.35 -22.96
CA GLN A 397 -8.54 -1.19 -22.81
C GLN A 397 -9.14 -0.72 -24.14
N CYS A 398 -10.44 -0.50 -24.16
CA CYS A 398 -11.19 0.06 -25.26
C CYS A 398 -11.07 1.59 -25.37
N ALA A 399 -11.39 2.14 -26.52
CA ALA A 399 -11.54 3.59 -26.69
C ALA A 399 -12.55 4.21 -25.71
N THR A 400 -13.54 3.44 -25.27
CA THR A 400 -14.54 3.84 -24.26
C THR A 400 -14.01 3.87 -22.84
N GLY A 401 -12.79 3.38 -22.58
CA GLY A 401 -12.20 3.22 -21.25
C GLY A 401 -12.46 1.87 -20.59
N ARG A 402 -13.28 0.99 -21.16
CA ARG A 402 -13.58 -0.34 -20.64
C ARG A 402 -12.41 -1.30 -20.86
N TYR A 403 -12.11 -2.18 -19.89
CA TYR A 403 -11.00 -3.14 -19.98
C TYR A 403 -11.46 -4.51 -20.51
N ASN A 404 -12.06 -4.54 -21.69
CA ASN A 404 -12.56 -5.80 -22.28
C ASN A 404 -12.59 -5.82 -23.81
N CYS A 405 -11.75 -5.03 -24.48
CA CYS A 405 -11.76 -4.94 -25.93
C CYS A 405 -11.38 -6.23 -26.68
N LEU A 406 -10.56 -7.07 -26.06
CA LEU A 406 -10.11 -8.33 -26.65
C LEU A 406 -10.84 -9.56 -26.09
N GLY A 407 -12.03 -9.39 -25.57
CA GLY A 407 -12.78 -10.44 -24.89
C GLY A 407 -12.53 -10.40 -23.39
N ALA A 408 -13.47 -9.87 -22.65
CA ALA A 408 -13.34 -9.79 -21.20
C ALA A 408 -13.66 -11.11 -20.54
N PRO A 409 -13.14 -11.31 -19.33
CA PRO A 409 -13.58 -12.38 -18.47
C PRO A 409 -15.08 -12.27 -18.20
N GLY A 410 -15.85 -13.28 -18.62
CA GLY A 410 -17.30 -13.23 -18.64
C GLY A 410 -18.01 -13.56 -17.32
N TYR A 411 -17.29 -13.77 -16.22
CA TYR A 411 -17.86 -14.22 -14.95
C TYR A 411 -18.29 -13.10 -14.01
N TRP A 412 -17.66 -11.94 -14.10
CA TRP A 412 -17.93 -10.80 -13.25
C TRP A 412 -18.83 -9.81 -13.97
N ASN A 413 -19.65 -9.08 -13.25
CA ASN A 413 -20.32 -7.95 -13.87
C ASN A 413 -19.30 -6.90 -14.33
N ASP A 414 -19.70 -6.06 -15.27
CA ASP A 414 -18.80 -5.09 -15.87
C ASP A 414 -18.16 -4.13 -14.86
N TYR A 415 -18.88 -3.76 -13.80
CA TYR A 415 -18.40 -2.87 -12.75
C TYR A 415 -17.30 -3.52 -11.90
N SER A 416 -17.47 -4.78 -11.49
CA SER A 416 -16.44 -5.52 -10.75
C SER A 416 -15.18 -5.71 -11.59
N SER A 417 -15.34 -6.14 -12.86
CA SER A 417 -14.23 -6.35 -13.78
C SER A 417 -13.45 -5.07 -14.03
N GLN A 418 -14.17 -3.96 -14.22
CA GLN A 418 -13.58 -2.63 -14.39
C GLN A 418 -12.81 -2.19 -13.15
N ALA A 419 -13.40 -2.37 -11.96
CA ALA A 419 -12.77 -2.01 -10.69
C ALA A 419 -11.51 -2.83 -10.44
N TYR A 420 -11.53 -4.15 -10.69
CA TYR A 420 -10.33 -4.99 -10.52
C TYR A 420 -9.17 -4.54 -11.40
N ALA A 421 -9.41 -4.22 -12.67
CA ALA A 421 -8.37 -3.71 -13.56
C ALA A 421 -7.82 -2.36 -13.07
N LEU A 422 -8.69 -1.43 -12.65
CA LEU A 422 -8.27 -0.15 -12.07
C LEU A 422 -7.42 -0.34 -10.81
N LEU A 423 -7.84 -1.22 -9.90
CA LEU A 423 -7.13 -1.48 -8.65
C LEU A 423 -5.73 -2.09 -8.87
N VAL A 424 -5.53 -2.87 -9.95
CA VAL A 424 -4.19 -3.31 -10.36
C VAL A 424 -3.35 -2.13 -10.81
N LEU A 425 -3.86 -1.30 -11.74
CA LEU A 425 -3.13 -0.13 -12.24
C LEU A 425 -2.77 0.87 -11.15
N GLN A 426 -3.60 0.95 -10.10
CA GLN A 426 -3.42 1.82 -8.95
C GLN A 426 -2.57 1.20 -7.83
N ARG A 427 -2.03 -0.02 -8.02
CA ARG A 427 -1.23 -0.73 -6.99
C ARG A 427 -1.98 -0.87 -5.66
N SER A 428 -3.30 -1.10 -5.72
CA SER A 428 -4.17 -1.11 -4.54
C SER A 428 -3.95 -2.36 -3.69
N VAL A 429 -3.76 -2.15 -2.40
CA VAL A 429 -3.76 -3.22 -1.39
C VAL A 429 -5.17 -3.51 -0.84
N GLY A 430 -6.22 -2.95 -1.45
CA GLY A 430 -7.61 -3.23 -1.08
C GLY A 430 -8.07 -2.50 0.17
N GLY A 431 -7.63 -1.26 0.38
CA GLY A 431 -7.98 -0.47 1.58
C GLY A 431 -7.36 -1.01 2.88
N GLY A 432 -6.58 -2.09 2.80
CA GLY A 432 -5.70 -2.53 3.87
C GLY A 432 -4.56 -1.54 4.03
N CYS A 433 -3.83 -1.62 5.12
CA CYS A 433 -2.63 -0.82 5.28
C CYS A 433 -1.43 -1.72 5.60
N VAL A 434 -0.28 -1.30 5.17
CA VAL A 434 1.00 -1.77 5.69
C VAL A 434 1.22 -1.05 7.00
N ASP A 435 1.63 -1.78 8.02
CA ASP A 435 2.02 -1.29 9.33
C ASP A 435 3.37 -1.97 9.59
N SER A 436 4.44 -1.25 9.28
CA SER A 436 5.77 -1.82 9.16
C SER A 436 6.41 -2.18 10.50
N ASP A 437 6.03 -1.49 11.58
CA ASP A 437 6.55 -1.75 12.93
C ASP A 437 5.53 -2.40 13.87
N GLY A 438 4.27 -2.53 13.43
CA GLY A 438 3.22 -3.26 14.15
C GLY A 438 2.58 -2.48 15.29
N ASP A 439 2.64 -1.15 15.28
CA ASP A 439 2.12 -0.30 16.35
C ASP A 439 0.63 0.02 16.24
N GLY A 440 0.02 -0.30 15.10
CA GLY A 440 -1.39 -0.07 14.80
C GLY A 440 -1.67 1.17 13.95
N ALA A 441 -0.69 2.04 13.72
CA ALA A 441 -0.76 3.07 12.70
C ALA A 441 -0.32 2.49 11.34
N CYS A 442 -1.00 2.92 10.30
CA CYS A 442 -0.60 2.52 8.94
C CYS A 442 0.57 3.38 8.47
N ASP A 443 1.52 2.81 7.74
CA ASP A 443 2.68 3.53 7.15
C ASP A 443 2.31 4.86 6.46
N GLU A 444 1.08 4.98 5.94
CA GLU A 444 0.58 6.18 5.25
C GLU A 444 0.29 7.34 6.19
N ILE A 445 0.02 7.05 7.45
CA ILE A 445 -0.36 8.00 8.50
C ILE A 445 0.55 7.90 9.73
N ASP A 446 1.49 6.97 9.71
CA ASP A 446 2.45 6.75 10.76
C ASP A 446 3.58 7.77 10.67
N ASN A 447 3.69 8.58 11.71
CA ASN A 447 4.72 9.60 11.83
C ASN A 447 6.09 9.05 12.27
N CYS A 448 6.16 7.72 12.60
CA CYS A 448 7.41 7.00 12.89
C CYS A 448 7.44 5.61 12.26
N ARG A 449 7.23 5.51 10.98
CA ARG A 449 7.01 4.32 10.14
C ARG A 449 7.77 3.02 10.50
N ASN A 450 8.91 3.11 11.17
CA ASN A 450 9.77 1.96 11.52
C ASN A 450 10.06 1.89 13.03
N THR A 451 9.34 2.66 13.85
CA THR A 451 9.58 2.75 15.30
C THR A 451 8.25 2.82 16.04
N VAL A 452 7.90 1.74 16.72
CA VAL A 452 6.65 1.56 17.44
C VAL A 452 6.30 2.77 18.31
N ASN A 453 5.24 3.49 17.93
CA ASN A 453 4.72 4.65 18.67
C ASN A 453 3.18 4.78 18.56
N PRO A 454 2.42 3.85 19.13
CA PRO A 454 0.95 3.77 18.96
C PRO A 454 0.17 5.04 19.29
N GLY A 455 0.76 5.96 20.04
CA GLY A 455 0.16 7.24 20.40
C GLY A 455 0.33 8.33 19.35
N GLN A 456 1.24 8.12 18.40
CA GLN A 456 1.52 9.06 17.30
C GLN A 456 1.79 10.49 17.78
N GLU A 457 2.43 10.62 18.97
CA GLU A 457 2.79 11.92 19.53
C GLU A 457 3.74 12.65 18.58
N ASP A 458 3.45 13.93 18.32
CA ASP A 458 4.21 14.88 17.51
C ASP A 458 4.12 16.25 18.18
N GLY A 459 5.13 16.53 18.99
CA GLY A 459 5.11 17.67 19.93
C GLY A 459 5.24 19.03 19.25
N ASP A 460 5.98 19.13 18.14
CA ASP A 460 6.21 20.36 17.40
C ASP A 460 5.43 20.45 16.07
N LYS A 461 4.75 19.35 15.69
CA LYS A 461 3.82 19.28 14.56
C LYS A 461 4.46 19.40 13.19
N ASP A 462 5.63 18.82 13.02
CA ASP A 462 6.34 18.80 11.75
C ASP A 462 6.03 17.55 10.88
N GLY A 463 5.29 16.59 11.45
CA GLY A 463 4.90 15.36 10.78
C GLY A 463 5.81 14.17 11.08
N VAL A 464 6.84 14.34 11.91
CA VAL A 464 7.70 13.26 12.44
C VAL A 464 7.35 13.04 13.91
N GLY A 465 7.18 11.78 14.32
CA GLY A 465 6.77 11.47 15.70
C GLY A 465 7.92 11.62 16.69
N ASP A 466 7.61 12.09 17.91
CA ASP A 466 8.57 12.38 18.99
C ASP A 466 9.62 11.27 19.21
N VAL A 467 9.27 10.01 18.96
CA VAL A 467 10.13 8.84 19.22
C VAL A 467 11.21 8.64 18.14
N CYS A 468 10.92 9.03 16.92
CA CYS A 468 11.83 8.89 15.77
C CYS A 468 12.38 10.24 15.29
N ASP A 469 11.91 11.35 15.88
CA ASP A 469 12.34 12.69 15.54
C ASP A 469 13.70 13.01 16.16
N ASN A 470 14.62 13.48 15.34
CA ASN A 470 15.94 13.92 15.79
C ASN A 470 15.93 15.34 16.43
N CYS A 471 14.76 16.03 16.38
CA CYS A 471 14.52 17.31 17.06
C CYS A 471 13.11 17.41 17.67
N PRO A 472 12.66 16.60 18.64
CA PRO A 472 11.27 16.45 19.07
C PRO A 472 10.56 17.72 19.61
N LYS A 473 11.15 18.89 19.53
CA LYS A 473 10.62 20.19 20.00
C LYS A 473 10.88 21.33 19.03
N VAL A 474 11.49 21.07 17.90
CA VAL A 474 11.88 22.07 16.91
C VAL A 474 11.60 21.52 15.53
N ALA A 475 10.52 21.93 14.93
CA ALA A 475 10.02 21.43 13.66
C ALA A 475 11.11 21.36 12.58
N ASN A 476 11.36 20.15 12.07
CA ASN A 476 12.37 19.85 11.06
C ASN A 476 12.01 18.61 10.21
N ALA A 477 10.88 18.64 9.54
CA ALA A 477 10.33 17.53 8.75
C ALA A 477 11.32 16.88 7.75
N ASP A 478 12.41 17.55 7.40
CA ASP A 478 13.48 17.00 6.57
C ASP A 478 14.48 16.13 7.34
N GLN A 479 14.39 16.11 8.67
CA GLN A 479 15.21 15.30 9.59
C GLN A 479 16.71 15.38 9.30
N LYS A 480 17.16 16.56 8.86
CA LYS A 480 18.54 16.78 8.44
C LYS A 480 19.49 16.73 9.64
N ASP A 481 20.50 15.89 9.55
CA ASP A 481 21.56 15.69 10.53
C ASP A 481 22.89 15.60 9.75
N THR A 482 23.65 16.68 9.75
CA THR A 482 24.85 16.82 8.89
C THR A 482 26.04 16.04 9.43
N ASP A 483 26.22 15.98 10.74
CA ASP A 483 27.35 15.29 11.37
C ASP A 483 27.03 13.87 11.84
N LYS A 484 25.75 13.47 11.78
CA LYS A 484 25.23 12.13 12.08
C LYS A 484 25.41 11.72 13.54
N ASP A 485 25.23 12.65 14.44
CA ASP A 485 25.29 12.38 15.89
C ASP A 485 23.92 11.98 16.49
N GLY A 486 22.85 12.04 15.68
CA GLY A 486 21.47 11.70 16.05
C GLY A 486 20.67 12.91 16.56
N ILE A 487 21.24 14.12 16.52
CA ILE A 487 20.56 15.39 16.81
C ILE A 487 20.43 16.15 15.48
N GLY A 488 19.24 16.62 15.15
CA GLY A 488 19.03 17.32 13.89
C GLY A 488 19.63 18.72 13.84
N ASP A 489 20.14 19.13 12.67
CA ASP A 489 20.71 20.45 12.44
C ASP A 489 19.82 21.59 12.99
N ALA A 490 18.51 21.45 12.89
CA ALA A 490 17.53 22.46 13.32
C ALA A 490 17.56 22.71 14.83
N CYS A 491 17.64 21.67 15.64
CA CYS A 491 17.71 21.84 17.10
C CYS A 491 19.12 22.14 17.59
N GLU A 492 20.15 21.82 16.84
CA GLU A 492 21.50 22.26 17.12
C GLU A 492 21.66 23.78 16.93
N ILE A 493 21.06 24.34 15.87
CA ILE A 493 20.99 25.78 15.63
C ILE A 493 20.17 26.45 16.74
N ALA A 494 18.97 25.96 17.02
CA ALA A 494 18.10 26.54 18.05
C ALA A 494 18.73 26.57 19.45
N LYS A 495 19.67 25.67 19.74
CA LYS A 495 20.41 25.67 21.01
C LYS A 495 21.45 26.76 21.15
N CYS A 496 21.95 27.29 20.08
CA CYS A 496 23.04 28.27 20.10
C CYS A 496 22.64 29.64 19.55
N ASP A 497 21.56 29.70 18.80
CA ASP A 497 20.99 30.91 18.20
C ASP A 497 20.22 31.70 19.28
N LEU A 498 20.93 32.64 19.93
CA LEU A 498 20.36 33.43 21.02
C LEU A 498 19.69 34.71 20.54
N ASP A 499 20.00 35.20 19.36
CA ASP A 499 19.35 36.37 18.78
C ASP A 499 18.24 36.02 17.78
N SER A 500 18.06 34.71 17.53
CA SER A 500 17.00 34.14 16.68
C SER A 500 17.02 34.62 15.24
N ASP A 501 18.22 34.79 14.68
CA ASP A 501 18.39 35.21 13.29
C ASP A 501 18.57 34.03 12.30
N GLY A 502 18.57 32.79 12.83
CA GLY A 502 18.65 31.53 12.08
C GLY A 502 20.06 31.12 11.70
N ASP A 503 21.09 31.75 12.31
CA ASP A 503 22.46 31.25 12.22
C ASP A 503 23.16 31.28 13.59
N ILE A 504 24.29 30.58 13.69
CA ILE A 504 25.15 30.57 14.87
C ILE A 504 26.41 31.30 14.49
N ASP A 505 26.60 32.50 15.07
CA ASP A 505 27.73 33.34 14.77
C ASP A 505 28.43 33.93 16.02
N SER A 506 29.27 34.90 15.83
CA SER A 506 30.03 35.50 16.93
C SER A 506 29.16 36.37 17.85
N ILE A 507 27.97 36.80 17.44
CA ILE A 507 27.00 37.53 18.29
C ILE A 507 26.43 36.57 19.35
N ASP A 508 26.01 35.36 18.92
CA ASP A 508 25.52 34.31 19.81
C ASP A 508 26.59 33.85 20.79
N ILE A 509 27.79 33.55 20.31
CA ILE A 509 28.90 33.15 21.16
C ILE A 509 29.22 34.24 22.20
N GLY A 510 29.15 35.51 21.77
CA GLY A 510 29.26 36.65 22.68
C GLY A 510 28.14 36.73 23.70
N ALA A 511 26.91 36.45 23.32
CA ALA A 511 25.75 36.42 24.21
C ALA A 511 25.88 35.31 25.25
N ILE A 512 26.21 34.07 24.85
CA ILE A 512 26.46 32.94 25.76
C ILE A 512 27.58 33.26 26.74
N THR A 513 28.66 33.86 26.27
CA THR A 513 29.82 34.25 27.11
C THR A 513 29.43 35.27 28.18
N ARG A 514 28.48 36.20 27.89
CA ARG A 514 27.96 37.20 28.88
C ARG A 514 27.08 36.53 29.95
N LEU A 515 26.43 35.41 29.65
CA LEU A 515 25.59 34.64 30.56
C LEU A 515 26.41 33.71 31.47
N ARG A 516 27.71 33.64 31.31
CA ARG A 516 28.59 32.73 32.05
C ARG A 516 28.42 32.85 33.56
N GLY A 517 28.27 31.71 34.22
CA GLY A 517 28.05 31.60 35.67
C GLY A 517 26.59 31.70 36.10
N GLN A 518 25.68 31.87 35.18
CA GLN A 518 24.25 31.85 35.47
C GLN A 518 23.68 30.42 35.46
N LYS A 519 22.62 30.21 36.23
CA LYS A 519 21.83 29.00 36.23
C LYS A 519 20.76 29.04 35.14
N VAL A 520 20.39 27.88 34.63
CA VAL A 520 19.24 27.71 33.74
C VAL A 520 18.13 26.99 34.50
N PRO A 521 16.93 27.56 34.64
CA PRO A 521 16.61 28.97 34.46
C PRO A 521 17.21 29.86 35.57
N PRO A 522 17.25 31.22 35.48
CA PRO A 522 16.57 32.07 34.49
C PRO A 522 17.33 32.34 33.19
N ALA A 523 18.56 31.87 33.05
CA ALA A 523 19.23 31.99 31.74
C ALA A 523 18.51 31.14 30.67
N PRO A 524 18.56 31.53 29.39
CA PRO A 524 17.94 30.79 28.29
C PRO A 524 18.48 29.36 28.19
N GLU A 525 17.58 28.38 27.95
CA GLU A 525 17.99 26.99 27.69
C GLU A 525 18.84 26.83 26.42
N ALA A 526 18.65 27.70 25.44
CA ALA A 526 19.46 27.77 24.23
C ALA A 526 20.96 28.03 24.51
N ALA A 527 21.28 28.64 25.63
CA ALA A 527 22.66 28.91 26.04
C ALA A 527 23.33 27.75 26.79
N ASP A 528 22.59 26.74 27.24
CA ASP A 528 23.06 25.57 28.01
C ASP A 528 23.20 24.37 27.04
N VAL A 529 24.31 24.30 26.37
CA VAL A 529 24.56 23.32 25.30
C VAL A 529 24.75 21.89 25.83
N ASP A 530 25.40 21.79 27.00
CA ASP A 530 25.66 20.49 27.63
C ASP A 530 24.57 20.05 28.62
N ASN A 531 23.47 20.82 28.71
CA ASN A 531 22.30 20.55 29.58
C ASN A 531 22.64 20.38 31.07
N ASN A 532 23.73 20.95 31.54
CA ASN A 532 24.16 20.81 32.93
C ASN A 532 23.50 21.81 33.90
N LYS A 533 22.59 22.66 33.39
CA LYS A 533 21.85 23.72 34.10
C LYS A 533 22.70 24.92 34.56
N TYR A 534 23.89 25.08 34.00
CA TYR A 534 24.79 26.23 34.25
C TYR A 534 25.47 26.67 32.96
N ILE A 535 25.44 27.94 32.65
CA ILE A 535 26.17 28.51 31.52
C ILE A 535 27.66 28.66 31.89
N ASN A 536 28.51 28.01 31.15
CA ASN A 536 29.96 28.01 31.40
C ASN A 536 30.75 28.08 30.05
N ILE A 537 32.07 27.94 30.11
CA ILE A 537 32.91 28.07 28.93
C ILE A 537 32.71 26.91 27.93
N ASN A 538 32.22 25.75 28.40
CA ASN A 538 32.01 24.60 27.50
C ASN A 538 30.79 24.85 26.60
N ASP A 539 29.77 25.57 27.09
CA ASP A 539 28.62 25.96 26.27
C ASP A 539 29.05 26.87 25.11
N ALA A 540 29.81 27.92 25.45
CA ALA A 540 30.36 28.81 24.40
C ALA A 540 31.25 28.05 23.40
N ARG A 541 32.06 27.08 23.87
CA ARG A 541 32.86 26.21 22.97
C ARG A 541 31.99 25.29 22.14
N GLY A 542 30.97 24.72 22.72
CA GLY A 542 30.00 23.86 22.01
C GLY A 542 29.34 24.61 20.85
N CYS A 543 28.88 25.84 21.11
CA CYS A 543 28.33 26.70 20.05
C CYS A 543 29.34 27.14 19.01
N THR A 544 30.61 27.38 19.42
CA THR A 544 31.67 27.70 18.47
C THR A 544 31.93 26.57 17.44
N LEU A 545 31.73 25.32 17.88
CA LEU A 545 31.85 24.16 16.98
C LEU A 545 30.68 24.01 16.02
N ARG A 546 29.54 24.61 16.36
CA ARG A 546 28.29 24.58 15.58
C ARG A 546 28.06 25.82 14.72
N CYS A 547 29.05 26.71 14.61
CA CYS A 547 28.93 27.91 13.78
C CYS A 547 28.51 27.61 12.35
N THR A 548 27.45 28.25 11.90
CA THR A 548 26.89 28.06 10.55
C THR A 548 27.71 28.67 9.45
N ARG A 549 28.71 29.51 9.82
CA ARG A 549 29.62 30.20 8.88
C ARG A 549 31.10 30.01 9.24
N PRO A 550 31.98 30.03 8.25
CA PRO A 550 33.41 29.93 8.51
C PRO A 550 33.89 30.99 9.50
N THR A 551 34.68 30.59 10.50
CA THR A 551 35.21 31.45 11.58
C THR A 551 34.17 32.14 12.45
N CYS A 552 32.93 31.63 12.50
CA CYS A 552 31.80 32.25 13.19
C CYS A 552 31.56 33.70 12.79
N ALA A 553 31.68 34.03 11.52
CA ALA A 553 31.54 35.40 11.03
C ALA A 553 30.09 35.87 11.06
N THR A 554 29.83 37.07 11.56
CA THR A 554 28.52 37.75 11.46
C THR A 554 28.14 38.05 10.02
N ARG A 555 26.86 38.31 9.75
CA ARG A 555 26.37 38.74 8.42
C ARG A 555 27.01 40.03 7.95
#